data_e0a8c848be8e8ed8e008af4856ccc465
#
_entry.id   e0a8c848be8e8ed8e008af4856ccc465
#
_cell.length_a   1.000
_cell.length_b   1.000
_cell.length_c   1.000
_cell.angle_alpha   90.00
_cell.angle_beta   90.00
_cell.angle_gamma   90.00
#
_symmetry.space_group_name_H-M   'P 1'
#
loop_
_entity.id
_entity.type
_entity.pdbx_description
1 polymer ?
#
loop_
_entity_poly.entity_id
_entity_poly.type
_entity_poly.pdbx_seq_one_letter_code
_entity_poly.pdbx_strand_id
1 'polypeptide(L)'
;MQLLKDMIIQKGANMGGGILKVDGFINHQVDPKLMDACGKEFAKRFAKIGATKVLTAEISGIAPAIMAAKYLDIPVVYARKTRPITMPDTVYLTTAPSHTKGRLVELIVSPEYLSRGEKVLIIDDFLATGNTIQGLVRLILAAGAKLVGIGTLVEKIFEGGRQKLSVLNIPIESLAIIANMDDGKIEFMD
;
A
#
# COMPACT_ATOMS: atom_id res chain seq x y z
N MET A 1 -12.64 -7.87 3.63
CA MET A 1 -13.40 -8.05 2.36
C MET A 1 -13.39 -9.52 1.97
N GLN A 2 -14.57 -10.16 1.90
CA GLN A 2 -14.66 -11.62 1.78
C GLN A 2 -14.01 -12.15 0.51
N LEU A 3 -14.29 -11.57 -0.65
CA LEU A 3 -13.69 -12.02 -1.93
C LEU A 3 -12.16 -12.13 -1.88
N LEU A 4 -11.48 -11.16 -1.26
CA LEU A 4 -10.02 -11.20 -1.13
C LEU A 4 -9.57 -12.30 -0.15
N LYS A 5 -10.27 -12.46 0.99
CA LYS A 5 -10.00 -13.54 1.95
C LYS A 5 -10.14 -14.92 1.27
N ASP A 6 -11.20 -15.13 0.50
CA ASP A 6 -11.46 -16.40 -0.23
C ASP A 6 -10.35 -16.68 -1.25
N MET A 7 -9.92 -15.67 -2.02
CA MET A 7 -8.82 -15.81 -2.99
C MET A 7 -7.50 -16.16 -2.31
N ILE A 8 -7.21 -15.55 -1.14
CA ILE A 8 -6.00 -15.88 -0.36
C ILE A 8 -6.05 -17.33 0.11
N ILE A 9 -7.19 -17.82 0.61
CA ILE A 9 -7.33 -19.22 1.05
C ILE A 9 -7.22 -20.20 -0.12
N GLN A 10 -7.83 -19.89 -1.27
CA GLN A 10 -7.89 -20.81 -2.42
C GLN A 10 -6.59 -20.85 -3.22
N LYS A 11 -5.91 -19.73 -3.37
CA LYS A 11 -4.77 -19.57 -4.30
C LYS A 11 -3.49 -19.07 -3.63
N GLY A 12 -3.55 -18.58 -2.41
CA GLY A 12 -2.38 -18.20 -1.63
C GLY A 12 -1.68 -19.39 -1.01
N ALA A 13 -0.44 -19.21 -0.59
CA ALA A 13 0.29 -20.22 0.15
C ALA A 13 1.02 -19.59 1.34
N ASN A 14 0.88 -20.21 2.51
CA ASN A 14 1.70 -19.91 3.67
C ASN A 14 3.04 -20.63 3.52
N MET A 15 4.11 -19.87 3.35
CA MET A 15 5.47 -20.39 3.14
C MET A 15 6.25 -20.58 4.45
N GLY A 16 5.60 -20.32 5.60
CA GLY A 16 6.26 -20.28 6.90
C GLY A 16 6.94 -18.94 7.17
N GLY A 17 7.36 -18.72 8.43
CA GLY A 17 8.05 -17.49 8.83
C GLY A 17 7.28 -16.19 8.55
N GLY A 18 5.96 -16.24 8.54
CA GLY A 18 5.11 -15.08 8.24
C GLY A 18 5.06 -14.70 6.74
N ILE A 19 5.59 -15.52 5.84
CA ILE A 19 5.61 -15.24 4.40
C ILE A 19 4.35 -15.78 3.73
N LEU A 20 3.54 -14.88 3.18
CA LEU A 20 2.36 -15.19 2.38
C LEU A 20 2.69 -15.03 0.89
N LYS A 21 2.56 -16.12 0.12
CA LYS A 21 2.69 -16.10 -1.33
C LYS A 21 1.34 -15.84 -1.99
N VAL A 22 1.23 -14.75 -2.74
CA VAL A 22 0.03 -14.33 -3.49
C VAL A 22 0.35 -13.93 -4.93
N ASP A 23 1.46 -14.45 -5.44
CA ASP A 23 2.05 -14.09 -6.74
C ASP A 23 1.07 -14.31 -7.90
N GLY A 24 0.20 -15.29 -7.80
CA GLY A 24 -0.70 -15.67 -8.88
C GLY A 24 -1.89 -14.74 -9.10
N PHE A 25 -2.12 -13.73 -8.22
CA PHE A 25 -3.31 -12.88 -8.34
C PHE A 25 -3.15 -11.44 -7.79
N ILE A 26 -2.05 -11.12 -7.07
CA ILE A 26 -1.80 -9.77 -6.53
C ILE A 26 -0.55 -9.12 -7.12
N ASN A 27 0.63 -9.75 -7.01
CA ASN A 27 1.90 -9.03 -7.13
C ASN A 27 2.90 -9.56 -8.17
N HIS A 28 2.58 -10.62 -8.92
CA HIS A 28 3.33 -11.05 -10.10
C HIS A 28 2.36 -11.20 -11.30
N GLN A 29 1.39 -12.10 -11.20
CA GLN A 29 0.18 -12.04 -12.00
C GLN A 29 -0.87 -11.29 -11.22
N VAL A 30 -1.58 -10.36 -11.88
CA VAL A 30 -2.62 -9.54 -11.26
C VAL A 30 -3.98 -9.97 -11.79
N ASP A 31 -4.91 -10.31 -10.90
CA ASP A 31 -6.31 -10.57 -11.28
C ASP A 31 -7.07 -9.24 -11.37
N PRO A 32 -7.46 -8.79 -12.59
CA PRO A 32 -8.08 -7.49 -12.76
C PRO A 32 -9.49 -7.40 -12.15
N LYS A 33 -10.22 -8.52 -12.05
CA LYS A 33 -11.55 -8.52 -11.43
C LYS A 33 -11.45 -8.37 -9.91
N LEU A 34 -10.47 -9.05 -9.31
CA LEU A 34 -10.19 -8.89 -7.89
C LEU A 34 -9.74 -7.44 -7.58
N MET A 35 -8.82 -6.89 -8.38
CA MET A 35 -8.35 -5.51 -8.17
C MET A 35 -9.46 -4.48 -8.35
N ASP A 36 -10.35 -4.65 -9.32
CA ASP A 36 -11.52 -3.79 -9.53
C ASP A 36 -12.45 -3.82 -8.30
N ALA A 37 -12.73 -5.01 -7.76
CA ALA A 37 -13.54 -5.16 -6.54
C ALA A 37 -12.86 -4.51 -5.31
N CYS A 38 -11.54 -4.67 -5.17
CA CYS A 38 -10.75 -4.03 -4.11
C CYS A 38 -10.77 -2.50 -4.25
N GLY A 39 -10.63 -1.98 -5.48
CA GLY A 39 -10.70 -0.54 -5.75
C GLY A 39 -12.05 0.07 -5.38
N LYS A 40 -13.15 -0.60 -5.70
CA LYS A 40 -14.51 -0.19 -5.28
C LYS A 40 -14.63 -0.14 -3.76
N GLU A 41 -14.13 -1.16 -3.08
CA GLU A 41 -14.20 -1.21 -1.62
C GLU A 41 -13.36 -0.11 -0.96
N PHE A 42 -12.15 0.17 -1.47
CA PHE A 42 -11.35 1.31 -1.00
C PHE A 42 -12.08 2.64 -1.23
N ALA A 43 -12.62 2.86 -2.42
CA ALA A 43 -13.34 4.09 -2.72
C ALA A 43 -14.55 4.29 -1.79
N LYS A 44 -15.27 3.21 -1.45
CA LYS A 44 -16.36 3.25 -0.48
C LYS A 44 -15.87 3.65 0.92
N ARG A 45 -14.79 3.02 1.42
CA ARG A 45 -14.25 3.29 2.76
C ARG A 45 -13.68 4.70 2.89
N PHE A 46 -13.07 5.20 1.81
CA PHE A 46 -12.42 6.51 1.78
C PHE A 46 -13.23 7.61 1.12
N ALA A 47 -14.51 7.40 0.80
CA ALA A 47 -15.36 8.35 0.09
C ALA A 47 -15.42 9.77 0.72
N LYS A 48 -15.27 9.87 2.04
CA LYS A 48 -15.46 11.13 2.79
C LYS A 48 -14.16 11.81 3.21
N ILE A 49 -12.99 11.26 2.90
CA ILE A 49 -11.71 11.82 3.39
C ILE A 49 -11.22 12.99 2.54
N GLY A 50 -11.81 13.21 1.36
CA GLY A 50 -11.47 14.30 0.45
C GLY A 50 -10.06 14.19 -0.11
N ALA A 51 -9.58 12.98 -0.39
CA ALA A 51 -8.30 12.78 -1.05
C ALA A 51 -8.30 13.43 -2.45
N THR A 52 -7.17 14.01 -2.84
CA THR A 52 -6.95 14.60 -4.15
C THR A 52 -5.94 13.81 -4.98
N LYS A 53 -5.24 12.87 -4.34
CA LYS A 53 -4.20 12.04 -4.96
C LYS A 53 -4.02 10.73 -4.21
N VAL A 54 -3.75 9.66 -4.94
CA VAL A 54 -3.27 8.40 -4.37
C VAL A 54 -1.75 8.32 -4.52
N LEU A 55 -1.06 7.90 -3.48
CA LEU A 55 0.37 7.59 -3.50
C LEU A 55 0.59 6.11 -3.13
N THR A 56 1.47 5.45 -3.87
CA THR A 56 1.91 4.08 -3.60
C THR A 56 3.40 3.92 -3.82
N ALA A 57 3.94 2.72 -3.61
CA ALA A 57 5.30 2.38 -4.00
C ALA A 57 5.31 1.36 -5.15
N GLU A 58 6.27 1.47 -6.07
CA GLU A 58 6.48 0.41 -7.05
C GLU A 58 6.93 -0.87 -6.35
N ILE A 59 6.46 -2.06 -6.77
CA ILE A 59 5.67 -2.35 -7.97
C ILE A 59 4.25 -2.79 -7.59
N SER A 60 4.10 -3.64 -6.57
CA SER A 60 2.87 -4.38 -6.28
C SER A 60 1.71 -3.52 -5.77
N GLY A 61 2.01 -2.37 -5.15
CA GLY A 61 0.99 -1.40 -4.75
C GLY A 61 0.31 -0.66 -5.91
N ILE A 62 0.91 -0.68 -7.12
CA ILE A 62 0.38 0.09 -8.27
C ILE A 62 -1.00 -0.41 -8.71
N ALA A 63 -1.21 -1.72 -8.78
CA ALA A 63 -2.48 -2.28 -9.24
C ALA A 63 -3.67 -1.87 -8.35
N PRO A 64 -3.64 -2.09 -7.02
CA PRO A 64 -4.72 -1.63 -6.15
C PRO A 64 -4.86 -0.11 -6.09
N ALA A 65 -3.75 0.64 -6.18
CA ALA A 65 -3.77 2.10 -6.18
C ALA A 65 -4.50 2.66 -7.41
N ILE A 66 -4.23 2.13 -8.62
CA ILE A 66 -4.93 2.54 -9.85
C ILE A 66 -6.44 2.26 -9.73
N MET A 67 -6.82 1.10 -9.20
CA MET A 67 -8.23 0.77 -9.08
C MET A 67 -8.96 1.60 -8.02
N ALA A 68 -8.33 1.89 -6.90
CA ALA A 68 -8.90 2.80 -5.91
C ALA A 68 -9.06 4.23 -6.48
N ALA A 69 -8.04 4.73 -7.15
CA ALA A 69 -8.02 6.06 -7.77
C ALA A 69 -9.06 6.20 -8.89
N LYS A 70 -9.24 5.16 -9.71
CA LYS A 70 -10.31 5.09 -10.74
C LYS A 70 -11.69 5.38 -10.14
N TYR A 71 -12.03 4.79 -9.00
CA TYR A 71 -13.33 4.97 -8.36
C TYR A 71 -13.43 6.23 -7.50
N LEU A 72 -12.30 6.81 -7.10
CA LEU A 72 -12.24 8.11 -6.42
C LEU A 72 -12.13 9.27 -7.40
N ASP A 73 -11.93 9.00 -8.69
CA ASP A 73 -11.70 9.97 -9.76
C ASP A 73 -10.55 10.95 -9.47
N ILE A 74 -9.41 10.40 -9.02
CA ILE A 74 -8.20 11.16 -8.69
C ILE A 74 -6.94 10.49 -9.26
N PRO A 75 -5.85 11.25 -9.53
CA PRO A 75 -4.62 10.68 -10.08
C PRO A 75 -3.85 9.82 -9.07
N VAL A 76 -3.00 8.93 -9.63
CA VAL A 76 -2.06 8.09 -8.88
C VAL A 76 -0.63 8.54 -9.15
N VAL A 77 0.15 8.65 -8.09
CA VAL A 77 1.61 8.77 -8.16
C VAL A 77 2.21 7.54 -7.48
N TYR A 78 3.28 7.00 -8.04
CA TYR A 78 4.02 5.93 -7.37
C TYR A 78 5.47 6.34 -7.12
N ALA A 79 5.93 6.09 -5.90
CA ALA A 79 7.32 6.27 -5.53
C ALA A 79 8.17 5.23 -6.26
N ARG A 80 9.21 5.71 -6.98
CA ARG A 80 10.14 4.88 -7.74
C ARG A 80 11.26 4.36 -6.84
N LYS A 81 11.75 3.17 -7.12
CA LYS A 81 12.95 2.59 -6.46
C LYS A 81 14.23 2.90 -7.20
N THR A 82 14.12 3.37 -8.43
CA THR A 82 15.22 3.82 -9.26
C THR A 82 14.83 5.12 -9.95
N ARG A 83 15.77 6.07 -10.06
CA ARG A 83 15.53 7.34 -10.72
C ARG A 83 15.55 7.15 -12.25
N PRO A 84 14.45 7.41 -12.97
CA PRO A 84 14.46 7.42 -14.43
C PRO A 84 15.18 8.66 -14.97
N ILE A 85 15.72 8.57 -16.18
CA ILE A 85 16.42 9.66 -16.84
C ILE A 85 15.54 10.92 -17.05
N THR A 86 14.23 10.74 -17.12
CA THR A 86 13.25 11.81 -17.32
C THR A 86 12.87 12.55 -16.01
N MET A 87 13.35 12.08 -14.86
CA MET A 87 13.03 12.72 -13.59
C MET A 87 13.94 13.94 -13.36
N PRO A 88 13.42 15.09 -12.86
CA PRO A 88 14.21 16.29 -12.61
C PRO A 88 15.31 16.04 -11.56
N ASP A 89 16.32 16.94 -11.54
CA ASP A 89 17.44 16.81 -10.59
C ASP A 89 17.00 16.92 -9.14
N THR A 90 16.08 17.80 -8.85
CA THR A 90 15.48 17.91 -7.52
C THR A 90 14.35 16.91 -7.37
N VAL A 91 14.41 16.07 -6.35
CA VAL A 91 13.39 15.04 -6.05
C VAL A 91 13.13 14.96 -4.56
N TYR A 92 11.96 14.49 -4.18
CA TYR A 92 11.73 13.98 -2.82
C TYR A 92 12.31 12.57 -2.75
N LEU A 93 13.21 12.34 -1.82
CA LEU A 93 13.88 11.06 -1.63
C LEU A 93 13.83 10.65 -0.17
N THR A 94 13.58 9.39 0.07
CA THR A 94 13.72 8.73 1.37
C THR A 94 14.20 7.30 1.19
N THR A 95 14.64 6.68 2.27
CA THR A 95 14.97 5.25 2.29
C THR A 95 14.03 4.51 3.21
N ALA A 96 13.70 3.28 2.86
CA ALA A 96 12.94 2.37 3.70
C ALA A 96 13.61 1.00 3.74
N PRO A 97 13.66 0.31 4.89
CA PRO A 97 14.11 -1.08 4.94
C PRO A 97 13.17 -1.95 4.08
N SER A 98 13.77 -2.74 3.18
CA SER A 98 13.01 -3.71 2.39
C SER A 98 12.68 -4.92 3.26
N HIS A 99 11.40 -5.28 3.32
CA HIS A 99 10.94 -6.45 4.07
C HIS A 99 11.55 -7.77 3.56
N THR A 100 11.76 -7.87 2.24
CA THR A 100 12.20 -9.11 1.60
C THR A 100 13.68 -9.17 1.27
N LYS A 101 14.38 -8.03 1.20
CA LYS A 101 15.76 -7.96 0.69
C LYS A 101 16.82 -7.65 1.75
N GLY A 102 16.43 -7.40 3.01
CA GLY A 102 17.35 -7.09 4.11
C GLY A 102 18.23 -5.85 3.89
N ARG A 103 17.89 -4.99 2.89
CA ARG A 103 18.65 -3.78 2.52
C ARG A 103 17.73 -2.56 2.47
N LEU A 104 18.32 -1.39 2.60
CA LEU A 104 17.62 -0.12 2.36
C LEU A 104 17.27 0.00 0.88
N VAL A 105 16.04 0.45 0.61
CA VAL A 105 15.53 0.75 -0.72
C VAL A 105 15.17 2.21 -0.75
N GLU A 106 15.59 2.91 -1.79
CA GLU A 106 15.19 4.29 -2.05
C GLU A 106 13.73 4.34 -2.49
N LEU A 107 13.05 5.40 -2.08
CA LEU A 107 11.73 5.78 -2.57
C LEU A 107 11.83 7.22 -3.05
N ILE A 108 11.52 7.44 -4.33
CA ILE A 108 11.75 8.70 -5.03
C ILE A 108 10.45 9.18 -5.68
N VAL A 109 10.10 10.45 -5.49
CA VAL A 109 8.95 11.09 -6.15
C VAL A 109 9.39 12.45 -6.71
N SER A 110 8.94 12.76 -7.94
CA SER A 110 9.14 14.10 -8.52
C SER A 110 8.24 15.14 -7.86
N PRO A 111 8.76 16.34 -7.53
CA PRO A 111 7.95 17.46 -7.06
C PRO A 111 6.87 17.91 -8.04
N GLU A 112 6.99 17.58 -9.32
CA GLU A 112 5.99 17.87 -10.34
C GLU A 112 4.65 17.16 -10.09
N TYR A 113 4.71 15.99 -9.40
CA TYR A 113 3.54 15.12 -9.20
C TYR A 113 3.08 15.01 -7.76
N LEU A 114 3.81 15.61 -6.81
CA LEU A 114 3.43 15.65 -5.40
C LEU A 114 3.72 17.04 -4.84
N SER A 115 2.67 17.81 -4.55
CA SER A 115 2.75 19.25 -4.27
C SER A 115 2.17 19.60 -2.91
N ARG A 116 2.56 20.77 -2.43
CA ARG A 116 2.04 21.35 -1.19
C ARG A 116 0.51 21.53 -1.26
N GLY A 117 -0.16 21.18 -0.16
CA GLY A 117 -1.62 21.33 0.00
C GLY A 117 -2.44 20.17 -0.55
N GLU A 118 -1.85 19.21 -1.27
CA GLU A 118 -2.56 18.01 -1.70
C GLU A 118 -2.95 17.14 -0.51
N LYS A 119 -4.10 16.48 -0.63
CA LYS A 119 -4.60 15.50 0.35
C LYS A 119 -4.33 14.11 -0.20
N VAL A 120 -3.35 13.43 0.37
CA VAL A 120 -2.82 12.18 -0.16
C VAL A 120 -3.37 10.97 0.59
N LEU A 121 -3.95 10.03 -0.15
CA LEU A 121 -4.30 8.69 0.31
C LEU A 121 -3.19 7.71 -0.10
N ILE A 122 -2.60 7.01 0.84
CA ILE A 122 -1.70 5.89 0.52
C ILE A 122 -2.53 4.64 0.26
N ILE A 123 -2.27 3.95 -0.86
CA ILE A 123 -2.79 2.60 -1.15
C ILE A 123 -1.61 1.70 -1.47
N ASP A 124 -1.51 0.54 -0.79
CA ASP A 124 -0.44 -0.43 -1.01
C ASP A 124 -0.98 -1.87 -0.99
N ASP A 125 -0.15 -2.86 -1.37
CA ASP A 125 -0.55 -4.26 -1.34
C ASP A 125 -0.49 -4.85 0.08
N PHE A 126 0.56 -4.59 0.85
CA PHE A 126 0.75 -5.14 2.20
C PHE A 126 1.04 -4.09 3.26
N LEU A 127 0.42 -4.28 4.42
CA LEU A 127 0.86 -3.70 5.69
C LEU A 127 1.44 -4.82 6.57
N ALA A 128 2.75 -4.92 6.59
CA ALA A 128 3.52 -5.83 7.45
C ALA A 128 4.17 -5.03 8.58
N THR A 129 5.45 -4.74 8.49
CA THR A 129 6.18 -3.89 9.47
C THR A 129 5.88 -2.40 9.36
N GLY A 130 5.23 -1.96 8.27
CA GLY A 130 4.89 -0.56 8.01
C GLY A 130 6.04 0.31 7.47
N ASN A 131 7.21 -0.25 7.22
CA ASN A 131 8.40 0.53 6.83
C ASN A 131 8.24 1.25 5.49
N THR A 132 7.66 0.60 4.47
CA THR A 132 7.38 1.22 3.16
C THR A 132 6.41 2.38 3.32
N ILE A 133 5.32 2.17 4.05
CA ILE A 133 4.30 3.19 4.30
C ILE A 133 4.90 4.38 5.06
N GLN A 134 5.74 4.15 6.07
CA GLN A 134 6.47 5.25 6.74
C GLN A 134 7.38 6.02 5.77
N GLY A 135 8.00 5.34 4.81
CA GLY A 135 8.74 5.99 3.73
C GLY A 135 7.86 6.91 2.91
N LEU A 136 6.69 6.41 2.46
CA LEU A 136 5.71 7.22 1.72
C LEU A 136 5.21 8.42 2.53
N VAL A 137 4.98 8.24 3.84
CA VAL A 137 4.61 9.34 4.75
C VAL A 137 5.68 10.43 4.76
N ARG A 138 6.97 10.06 4.85
CA ARG A 138 8.06 11.03 4.81
C ARG A 138 8.11 11.83 3.50
N LEU A 139 7.82 11.18 2.35
CA LEU A 139 7.73 11.87 1.06
C LEU A 139 6.56 12.87 1.02
N ILE A 140 5.40 12.50 1.56
CA ILE A 140 4.23 13.38 1.67
C ILE A 140 4.56 14.61 2.51
N LEU A 141 5.21 14.41 3.66
CA LEU A 141 5.62 15.51 4.54
C LEU A 141 6.67 16.40 3.88
N ALA A 142 7.67 15.83 3.20
CA ALA A 142 8.69 16.58 2.45
C ALA A 142 8.07 17.46 1.34
N ALA A 143 7.00 16.98 0.70
CA ALA A 143 6.25 17.74 -0.29
C ALA A 143 5.37 18.85 0.31
N GLY A 144 5.21 18.91 1.64
CA GLY A 144 4.25 19.80 2.29
C GLY A 144 2.79 19.42 2.01
N ALA A 145 2.55 18.18 1.58
CA ALA A 145 1.22 17.61 1.40
C ALA A 145 0.67 17.04 2.71
N LYS A 146 -0.61 16.72 2.73
CA LYS A 146 -1.30 16.17 3.90
C LYS A 146 -1.68 14.72 3.67
N LEU A 147 -1.23 13.81 4.53
CA LEU A 147 -1.73 12.45 4.57
C LEU A 147 -3.15 12.43 5.15
N VAL A 148 -4.09 11.77 4.46
CA VAL A 148 -5.51 11.71 4.87
C VAL A 148 -6.01 10.30 5.15
N GLY A 149 -5.29 9.27 4.72
CA GLY A 149 -5.64 7.88 4.99
C GLY A 149 -4.62 6.89 4.44
N ILE A 150 -4.70 5.66 4.88
CA ILE A 150 -3.88 4.53 4.43
C ILE A 150 -4.80 3.34 4.15
N GLY A 151 -4.70 2.76 2.96
CA GLY A 151 -5.39 1.53 2.56
C GLY A 151 -4.41 0.45 2.15
N THR A 152 -4.65 -0.80 2.54
CA THR A 152 -3.85 -1.95 2.10
C THR A 152 -4.73 -3.14 1.74
N LEU A 153 -4.31 -3.94 0.77
CA LEU A 153 -5.04 -5.17 0.45
C LEU A 153 -4.97 -6.14 1.62
N VAL A 154 -3.76 -6.42 2.08
CA VAL A 154 -3.51 -7.40 3.13
C VAL A 154 -2.72 -6.77 4.27
N GLU A 155 -3.16 -7.01 5.48
CA GLU A 155 -2.42 -6.65 6.69
C GLU A 155 -2.04 -7.90 7.48
N LYS A 156 -0.81 -7.96 7.95
CA LYS A 156 -0.33 -8.95 8.90
C LYS A 156 -0.17 -8.27 10.26
N ILE A 157 -1.18 -8.38 11.11
CA ILE A 157 -1.23 -7.63 12.38
C ILE A 157 -0.08 -7.98 13.32
N PHE A 158 0.38 -9.22 13.28
CA PHE A 158 1.49 -9.72 14.11
C PHE A 158 2.86 -9.11 13.77
N GLU A 159 3.00 -8.41 12.64
CA GLU A 159 4.23 -7.69 12.28
C GLU A 159 4.28 -6.24 12.84
N GLY A 160 3.22 -5.77 13.48
CA GLY A 160 3.19 -4.53 14.27
C GLY A 160 3.15 -3.23 13.45
N GLY A 161 2.97 -3.28 12.13
CA GLY A 161 2.94 -2.09 11.28
C GLY A 161 1.82 -1.13 11.64
N ARG A 162 0.61 -1.63 11.89
CA ARG A 162 -0.53 -0.80 12.32
C ARG A 162 -0.22 -0.03 13.60
N GLN A 163 0.38 -0.69 14.59
CA GLN A 163 0.74 -0.04 15.87
C GLN A 163 1.73 1.10 15.63
N LYS A 164 2.74 0.92 14.77
CA LYS A 164 3.70 1.98 14.44
C LYS A 164 3.04 3.16 13.72
N LEU A 165 2.02 2.90 12.90
CA LEU A 165 1.33 3.94 12.13
C LEU A 165 0.19 4.61 12.91
N SER A 166 -0.24 4.06 14.05
CA SER A 166 -1.35 4.61 14.87
C SER A 166 -1.07 6.03 15.37
N VAL A 167 0.21 6.39 15.56
CA VAL A 167 0.64 7.74 15.96
C VAL A 167 0.25 8.83 14.96
N LEU A 168 -0.05 8.45 13.70
CA LEU A 168 -0.47 9.39 12.65
C LEU A 168 -1.91 9.88 12.83
N ASN A 169 -2.69 9.20 13.67
CA ASN A 169 -4.09 9.53 13.99
C ASN A 169 -4.98 9.77 12.76
N ILE A 170 -4.86 8.89 11.77
CA ILE A 170 -5.62 8.89 10.52
C ILE A 170 -6.28 7.53 10.29
N PRO A 171 -7.31 7.41 9.44
CA PRO A 171 -7.90 6.13 9.06
C PRO A 171 -6.89 5.19 8.40
N ILE A 172 -6.82 3.95 8.89
CA ILE A 172 -6.03 2.85 8.31
C ILE A 172 -7.00 1.69 8.03
N GLU A 173 -7.21 1.40 6.74
CA GLU A 173 -8.16 0.40 6.27
C GLU A 173 -7.42 -0.73 5.55
N SER A 174 -7.60 -1.96 6.01
CA SER A 174 -7.08 -3.16 5.36
C SER A 174 -8.23 -4.05 4.90
N LEU A 175 -8.18 -4.56 3.65
CA LEU A 175 -9.27 -5.35 3.09
C LEU A 175 -9.28 -6.79 3.60
N ALA A 176 -8.12 -7.33 3.95
CA ALA A 176 -7.96 -8.61 4.62
C ALA A 176 -6.93 -8.47 5.73
N ILE A 177 -7.31 -8.73 6.97
CA ILE A 177 -6.42 -8.66 8.13
C ILE A 177 -6.12 -10.08 8.57
N ILE A 178 -4.85 -10.49 8.51
CA ILE A 178 -4.38 -11.78 8.95
C ILE A 178 -3.94 -11.66 10.41
N ALA A 179 -4.59 -12.43 11.26
CA ALA A 179 -4.32 -12.49 12.68
C ALA A 179 -3.12 -13.39 12.99
N ASN A 180 -3.02 -14.54 12.29
CA ASN A 180 -1.99 -15.53 12.51
C ASN A 180 -1.70 -16.33 11.23
N MET A 181 -0.46 -16.80 11.12
CA MET A 181 0.01 -17.67 10.03
C MET A 181 0.83 -18.88 10.55
N ASP A 182 0.64 -19.28 11.80
CA ASP A 182 1.34 -20.43 12.36
C ASP A 182 0.77 -21.76 11.83
N ASP A 183 1.53 -22.84 11.97
CA ASP A 183 1.14 -24.21 11.61
C ASP A 183 0.61 -24.38 10.18
N GLY A 184 1.08 -23.54 9.25
CA GLY A 184 0.67 -23.58 7.85
C GLY A 184 -0.74 -23.05 7.57
N LYS A 185 -1.47 -22.58 8.57
CA LYS A 185 -2.81 -21.99 8.45
C LYS A 185 -2.73 -20.48 8.21
N ILE A 186 -3.82 -19.92 7.69
CA ILE A 186 -4.00 -18.47 7.55
C ILE A 186 -5.30 -18.14 8.28
N GLU A 187 -5.20 -17.39 9.36
CA GLU A 187 -6.34 -16.99 10.18
C GLU A 187 -6.59 -15.49 10.00
N PHE A 188 -7.81 -15.14 9.61
CA PHE A 188 -8.20 -13.73 9.46
C PHE A 188 -8.88 -13.21 10.72
N MET A 189 -8.71 -11.92 10.96
CA MET A 189 -9.61 -11.20 11.87
C MET A 189 -10.99 -11.03 11.21
N ASP A 190 -12.04 -11.07 12.04
CA ASP A 190 -13.43 -10.82 11.64
C ASP A 190 -13.68 -9.35 11.25
#